data_85c73cb52d5211545fb2df6147c5868e
#
_entry.id   85c73cb52d5211545fb2df6147c5868e
#
_cell.length_a   1.000
_cell.length_b   1.000
_cell.length_c   1.000
_cell.angle_alpha   90.00
_cell.angle_beta   90.00
_cell.angle_gamma   90.00
#
_symmetry.space_group_name_H-M   'P 1'
#
loop_
_entity.id
_entity.type
_entity.pdbx_description
1 polymer ?
#
loop_
_entity_poly.entity_id
_entity_poly.type
_entity_poly.pdbx_seq_one_letter_code
_entity_poly.pdbx_strand_id
1 'polypeptide(L)'
;MIDKKISNEFQMNGVVLLKNIIDQKWIEELRKGIDYNFQHPSEYKCVYEETNNQEVFYDDYCNWQRIKEYRNFIFNSDIAKIAGSLMHSNKVNLFHEHVLIKEKGSKKRTPWHQDQGYYCVQGRDNVS
;
A
#
# COMPACT_ATOMS: atom_id res chain seq x y z
N MET A 1 18.99 -6.36 0.08
CA MET A 1 18.50 -7.40 1.03
C MET A 1 18.33 -6.73 2.39
N ILE A 2 17.20 -6.92 3.05
CA ILE A 2 16.94 -6.33 4.37
C ILE A 2 17.90 -6.95 5.40
N ASP A 3 18.52 -6.12 6.26
CA ASP A 3 19.37 -6.57 7.36
C ASP A 3 18.53 -7.38 8.37
N LYS A 4 19.11 -8.45 8.87
CA LYS A 4 18.48 -9.31 9.88
C LYS A 4 18.07 -8.53 11.14
N LYS A 5 18.82 -7.49 11.50
CA LYS A 5 18.48 -6.60 12.62
C LYS A 5 17.16 -5.88 12.37
N ILE A 6 16.97 -5.34 11.17
CA ILE A 6 15.74 -4.63 10.76
C ILE A 6 14.54 -5.58 10.74
N SER A 7 14.74 -6.80 10.20
CA SER A 7 13.69 -7.81 10.19
C SER A 7 13.28 -8.23 11.61
N ASN A 8 14.24 -8.40 12.52
CA ASN A 8 13.95 -8.68 13.93
C ASN A 8 13.23 -7.50 14.62
N GLU A 9 13.62 -6.27 14.31
CA GLU A 9 12.92 -5.07 14.81
C GLU A 9 11.45 -5.05 14.38
N PHE A 10 11.17 -5.36 13.10
CA PHE A 10 9.82 -5.50 12.63
C PHE A 10 9.05 -6.60 13.37
N GLN A 11 9.64 -7.78 13.56
CA GLN A 11 8.99 -8.88 14.29
C GLN A 11 8.68 -8.53 15.75
N MET A 12 9.51 -7.72 16.39
CA MET A 12 9.31 -7.30 17.79
C MET A 12 8.28 -6.17 17.93
N ASN A 13 8.33 -5.19 17.02
CA ASN A 13 7.56 -3.95 17.14
C ASN A 13 6.31 -3.92 16.26
N GLY A 14 6.18 -4.84 15.31
CA GLY A 14 5.10 -4.83 14.30
C GLY A 14 5.23 -3.73 13.25
N VAL A 15 6.28 -2.91 13.33
CA VAL A 15 6.55 -1.80 12.40
C VAL A 15 8.05 -1.53 12.32
N VAL A 16 8.52 -1.11 11.14
CA VAL A 16 9.90 -0.64 10.95
C VAL A 16 9.94 0.43 9.86
N LEU A 17 10.80 1.42 10.01
CA LEU A 17 11.03 2.47 9.01
C LEU A 17 12.21 2.10 8.10
N LEU A 18 11.93 1.88 6.83
CA LEU A 18 12.93 1.62 5.79
C LEU A 18 13.17 2.89 4.96
N LYS A 19 14.15 3.69 5.33
CA LYS A 19 14.47 4.93 4.60
C LYS A 19 15.12 4.64 3.25
N ASN A 20 14.64 5.33 2.22
CA ASN A 20 15.19 5.28 0.85
C ASN A 20 15.25 3.86 0.23
N ILE A 21 14.35 2.96 0.67
CA ILE A 21 14.32 1.58 0.19
C ILE A 21 13.67 1.45 -1.20
N ILE A 22 12.83 2.41 -1.55
CA ILE A 22 12.16 2.47 -2.85
C ILE A 22 12.90 3.47 -3.74
N ASP A 23 13.38 3.01 -4.88
CA ASP A 23 14.05 3.87 -5.87
C ASP A 23 13.12 4.97 -6.38
N GLN A 24 13.69 6.14 -6.67
CA GLN A 24 12.95 7.31 -7.19
C GLN A 24 12.14 6.98 -8.45
N LYS A 25 12.69 6.14 -9.34
CA LYS A 25 11.98 5.67 -10.55
C LYS A 25 10.62 5.03 -10.25
N TRP A 26 10.54 4.25 -9.16
CA TRP A 26 9.30 3.59 -8.76
C TRP A 26 8.31 4.57 -8.14
N ILE A 27 8.80 5.58 -7.43
CA ILE A 27 7.96 6.66 -6.90
C ILE A 27 7.32 7.44 -8.05
N GLU A 28 8.09 7.75 -9.08
CA GLU A 28 7.58 8.45 -10.28
C GLU A 28 6.60 7.59 -11.09
N GLU A 29 6.88 6.30 -11.20
CA GLU A 29 5.98 5.35 -11.85
C GLU A 29 4.65 5.24 -11.10
N LEU A 30 4.69 5.07 -9.78
CA LEU A 30 3.49 5.00 -8.95
C LEU A 30 2.68 6.30 -9.00
N ARG A 31 3.31 7.47 -9.04
CA ARG A 31 2.60 8.76 -9.22
C ARG A 31 1.78 8.78 -10.50
N LYS A 32 2.35 8.33 -11.61
CA LYS A 32 1.60 8.21 -12.89
C LYS A 32 0.40 7.26 -12.75
N GLY A 33 0.60 6.14 -12.07
CA GLY A 33 -0.48 5.19 -11.79
C GLY A 33 -1.59 5.80 -10.93
N ILE A 34 -1.23 6.57 -9.91
CA ILE A 34 -2.18 7.29 -9.05
C ILE A 34 -2.96 8.35 -9.84
N ASP A 35 -2.27 9.14 -10.65
CA ASP A 35 -2.91 10.15 -11.51
C ASP A 35 -3.90 9.51 -12.49
N TYR A 36 -3.53 8.39 -13.09
CA TYR A 36 -4.41 7.62 -13.96
C TYR A 36 -5.61 7.03 -13.19
N ASN A 37 -5.38 6.45 -12.03
CA ASN A 37 -6.42 5.88 -11.17
C ASN A 37 -7.44 6.95 -10.77
N PHE A 38 -6.95 8.14 -10.43
CA PHE A 38 -7.80 9.26 -10.06
C PHE A 38 -8.75 9.69 -11.18
N GLN A 39 -8.23 9.75 -12.41
CA GLN A 39 -9.02 10.10 -13.60
C GLN A 39 -9.98 8.97 -14.05
N HIS A 40 -9.63 7.73 -13.72
CA HIS A 40 -10.36 6.52 -14.12
C HIS A 40 -10.56 5.60 -12.90
N PRO A 41 -11.39 6.02 -11.93
CA PRO A 41 -11.60 5.23 -10.72
C PRO A 41 -12.28 3.89 -11.01
N SER A 42 -12.09 2.92 -10.11
CA SER A 42 -12.79 1.65 -10.17
C SER A 42 -14.17 1.72 -9.50
N GLU A 43 -14.90 0.62 -9.57
CA GLU A 43 -16.15 0.43 -8.83
C GLU A 43 -15.95 0.35 -7.30
N TYR A 44 -14.70 0.16 -6.86
CA TYR A 44 -14.35 0.08 -5.44
C TYR A 44 -13.97 1.43 -4.82
N LYS A 45 -13.95 2.51 -5.62
CA LYS A 45 -13.65 3.85 -5.09
C LYS A 45 -14.66 4.23 -4.02
N CYS A 46 -14.17 4.67 -2.88
CA CYS A 46 -14.96 5.20 -1.79
C CYS A 46 -14.51 6.61 -1.43
N VAL A 47 -15.45 7.54 -1.30
CA VAL A 47 -15.18 8.91 -0.84
C VAL A 47 -15.64 9.05 0.61
N TYR A 48 -14.73 9.39 1.49
CA TYR A 48 -14.97 9.53 2.93
C TYR A 48 -15.26 10.96 3.36
N GLU A 49 -14.70 11.93 2.64
CA GLU A 49 -14.85 13.34 2.96
C GLU A 49 -14.73 14.19 1.69
N GLU A 50 -15.67 15.14 1.55
CA GLU A 50 -15.66 16.19 0.53
C GLU A 50 -15.65 17.56 1.17
N THR A 51 -14.94 18.50 0.56
CA THR A 51 -14.90 19.90 0.99
C THR A 51 -14.96 20.78 -0.26
N ASN A 52 -15.95 21.71 -0.32
CA ASN A 52 -16.17 22.58 -1.48
C ASN A 52 -16.29 21.83 -2.82
N ASN A 53 -17.02 20.71 -2.85
CA ASN A 53 -17.17 19.81 -4.00
C ASN A 53 -15.85 19.18 -4.48
N GLN A 54 -14.86 19.09 -3.63
CA GLN A 54 -13.61 18.38 -3.89
C GLN A 54 -13.47 17.20 -2.92
N GLU A 55 -13.13 16.05 -3.45
CA GLU A 55 -12.81 14.88 -2.65
C GLU A 55 -11.47 15.13 -1.94
N VAL A 56 -11.49 15.13 -0.62
CA VAL A 56 -10.30 15.39 0.20
C VAL A 56 -9.84 14.17 1.00
N PHE A 57 -10.71 13.15 1.11
CA PHE A 57 -10.35 11.86 1.66
C PHE A 57 -11.11 10.75 0.93
N TYR A 58 -10.39 9.94 0.20
CA TYR A 58 -10.94 8.86 -0.61
C TYR A 58 -9.93 7.73 -0.78
N ASP A 59 -10.40 6.58 -1.20
CA ASP A 59 -9.58 5.45 -1.58
C ASP A 59 -10.09 4.75 -2.84
N ASP A 60 -9.23 3.89 -3.38
CA ASP A 60 -9.55 2.93 -4.42
C ASP A 60 -8.60 1.73 -4.29
N TYR A 61 -9.03 0.55 -4.68
CA TYR A 61 -8.24 -0.67 -4.52
C TYR A 61 -8.54 -1.71 -5.59
N CYS A 62 -7.72 -2.78 -5.66
CA CYS A 62 -7.82 -3.87 -6.65
C CYS A 62 -7.64 -3.40 -8.10
N ASN A 63 -6.77 -2.43 -8.34
CA ASN A 63 -6.54 -1.81 -9.64
C ASN A 63 -5.29 -2.30 -10.37
N TRP A 64 -4.43 -3.09 -9.71
CA TRP A 64 -3.13 -3.48 -10.25
C TRP A 64 -3.21 -4.27 -11.58
N GLN A 65 -4.30 -4.98 -11.85
CA GLN A 65 -4.46 -5.70 -13.11
C GLN A 65 -4.68 -4.77 -14.29
N ARG A 66 -5.39 -3.65 -14.08
CA ARG A 66 -5.74 -2.68 -15.13
C ARG A 66 -4.78 -1.50 -15.23
N ILE A 67 -4.06 -1.16 -14.14
CA ILE A 67 -3.11 -0.05 -14.09
C ILE A 67 -1.70 -0.61 -14.20
N LYS A 68 -1.08 -0.40 -15.36
CA LYS A 68 0.24 -0.98 -15.70
C LYS A 68 1.35 -0.52 -14.74
N GLU A 69 1.28 0.69 -14.22
CA GLU A 69 2.24 1.27 -13.29
C GLU A 69 2.24 0.49 -11.96
N TYR A 70 1.08 0.15 -11.44
CA TYR A 70 0.95 -0.67 -10.23
C TYR A 70 1.46 -2.08 -10.47
N ARG A 71 1.02 -2.70 -11.59
CA ARG A 71 1.49 -4.02 -11.98
C ARG A 71 3.01 -4.05 -12.12
N ASN A 72 3.59 -3.06 -12.80
CA ASN A 72 5.02 -2.96 -13.00
C ASN A 72 5.78 -2.86 -11.68
N PHE A 73 5.34 -2.00 -10.77
CA PHE A 73 5.91 -1.88 -9.44
C PHE A 73 5.84 -3.20 -8.66
N ILE A 74 4.68 -3.84 -8.60
CA ILE A 74 4.46 -5.08 -7.85
C ILE A 74 5.40 -6.20 -8.32
N PHE A 75 5.53 -6.39 -9.64
CA PHE A 75 6.26 -7.53 -10.18
C PHE A 75 7.73 -7.29 -10.49
N ASN A 76 8.16 -6.04 -10.69
CA ASN A 76 9.52 -5.73 -11.14
C ASN A 76 10.33 -4.92 -10.12
N SER A 77 9.73 -4.46 -9.01
CA SER A 77 10.47 -3.86 -7.90
C SER A 77 10.91 -4.93 -6.88
N ASP A 78 11.69 -4.50 -5.89
CA ASP A 78 12.11 -5.37 -4.80
C ASP A 78 11.07 -5.48 -3.66
N ILE A 79 9.84 -4.94 -3.82
CA ILE A 79 8.86 -4.89 -2.73
C ILE A 79 8.51 -6.28 -2.18
N ALA A 80 8.35 -7.27 -3.04
CA ALA A 80 8.08 -8.65 -2.63
C ALA A 80 9.24 -9.27 -1.84
N LYS A 81 10.49 -8.97 -2.21
CA LYS A 81 11.68 -9.42 -1.47
C LYS A 81 11.77 -8.74 -0.09
N ILE A 82 11.43 -7.45 -0.03
CA ILE A 82 11.36 -6.69 1.21
C ILE A 82 10.32 -7.32 2.14
N ALA A 83 9.09 -7.51 1.66
CA ALA A 83 8.02 -8.14 2.40
C ALA A 83 8.39 -9.55 2.90
N GLY A 84 8.95 -10.40 2.03
CA GLY A 84 9.42 -11.73 2.39
C GLY A 84 10.48 -11.71 3.48
N SER A 85 11.43 -10.76 3.40
CA SER A 85 12.48 -10.60 4.41
C SER A 85 11.91 -10.20 5.78
N LEU A 86 10.91 -9.30 5.80
CA LEU A 86 10.25 -8.86 7.03
C LEU A 86 9.43 -9.98 7.67
N MET A 87 8.74 -10.77 6.87
CA MET A 87 7.92 -11.91 7.33
C MET A 87 8.73 -13.20 7.58
N HIS A 88 10.05 -13.22 7.32
CA HIS A 88 10.88 -14.43 7.31
C HIS A 88 10.33 -15.53 6.40
N SER A 89 9.76 -15.14 5.25
CA SER A 89 9.12 -16.06 4.30
C SER A 89 9.82 -16.09 2.96
N ASN A 90 9.97 -17.27 2.39
CA ASN A 90 10.48 -17.47 1.04
C ASN A 90 9.40 -17.33 -0.04
N LYS A 91 8.14 -17.21 0.37
CA LYS A 91 7.00 -17.03 -0.54
C LYS A 91 6.16 -15.85 -0.07
N VAL A 92 5.84 -14.96 -1.00
CA VAL A 92 4.96 -13.82 -0.79
C VAL A 92 3.82 -13.88 -1.79
N ASN A 93 2.59 -13.77 -1.30
CA ASN A 93 1.41 -13.65 -2.14
C ASN A 93 0.89 -12.21 -2.03
N LEU A 94 0.65 -11.58 -3.17
CA LEU A 94 -0.08 -10.31 -3.19
C LEU A 94 -1.54 -10.59 -2.83
N PHE A 95 -2.07 -9.85 -1.88
CA PHE A 95 -3.50 -9.85 -1.59
C PHE A 95 -4.21 -8.82 -2.48
N HIS A 96 -3.92 -7.56 -2.30
CA HIS A 96 -4.36 -6.48 -3.17
C HIS A 96 -3.48 -5.23 -2.95
N GLU A 97 -3.57 -4.24 -3.83
CA GLU A 97 -3.09 -2.91 -3.54
C GLU A 97 -4.26 -2.00 -3.13
N HIS A 98 -3.94 -0.99 -2.34
CA HIS A 98 -4.88 0.00 -1.83
C HIS A 98 -4.25 1.38 -1.95
N VAL A 99 -4.92 2.29 -2.65
CA VAL A 99 -4.52 3.69 -2.75
C VAL A 99 -5.44 4.51 -1.87
N LEU A 100 -4.90 5.03 -0.78
CA LEU A 100 -5.61 5.87 0.16
C LEU A 100 -5.05 7.29 0.07
N ILE A 101 -5.89 8.25 -0.28
CA ILE A 101 -5.50 9.64 -0.46
C ILE A 101 -6.22 10.52 0.55
N LYS A 102 -5.42 11.28 1.28
CA LYS A 102 -5.90 12.25 2.25
C LYS A 102 -5.24 13.60 1.97
N GLU A 103 -6.03 14.50 1.39
CA GLU A 103 -5.58 15.82 1.01
C GLU A 103 -5.49 16.78 2.20
N LYS A 104 -4.74 17.86 1.99
CA LYS A 104 -4.64 18.94 2.98
C LYS A 104 -6.01 19.53 3.29
N GLY A 105 -6.35 19.59 4.57
CA GLY A 105 -7.64 20.11 5.03
C GLY A 105 -8.65 19.05 5.42
N SER A 106 -8.43 17.78 5.07
CA SER A 106 -9.25 16.68 5.59
C SER A 106 -9.22 16.66 7.12
N LYS A 107 -10.40 16.60 7.72
CA LYS A 107 -10.61 16.53 9.18
C LYS A 107 -10.93 15.13 9.66
N LYS A 108 -11.37 14.26 8.74
CA LYS A 108 -11.76 12.90 9.06
C LYS A 108 -10.54 12.06 9.44
N ARG A 109 -10.61 11.41 10.58
CA ARG A 109 -9.56 10.51 11.05
C ARG A 109 -9.88 9.08 10.67
N THR A 110 -8.85 8.32 10.29
CA THR A 110 -8.95 6.87 10.23
C THR A 110 -8.99 6.33 11.66
N PRO A 111 -10.04 5.60 12.07
CA PRO A 111 -10.10 4.99 13.39
C PRO A 111 -8.95 4.00 13.61
N TRP A 112 -8.55 3.78 14.85
CA TRP A 112 -7.67 2.67 15.18
C TRP A 112 -8.38 1.36 14.86
N HIS A 113 -7.73 0.50 14.10
CA HIS A 113 -8.28 -0.78 13.65
C HIS A 113 -7.17 -1.82 13.47
N GLN A 114 -7.57 -3.04 13.24
CA GLN A 114 -6.73 -4.15 12.80
C GLN A 114 -7.23 -4.62 11.43
N ASP A 115 -6.35 -4.66 10.45
CA ASP A 115 -6.69 -5.08 9.08
C ASP A 115 -7.20 -6.52 9.01
N GLN A 116 -6.68 -7.40 9.87
CA GLN A 116 -7.08 -8.81 9.91
C GLN A 116 -8.59 -9.02 10.06
N GLY A 117 -9.30 -8.11 10.71
CA GLY A 117 -10.75 -8.19 10.87
C GLY A 117 -11.54 -7.95 9.57
N TYR A 118 -10.92 -7.34 8.58
CA TYR A 118 -11.55 -7.00 7.29
C TYR A 118 -11.13 -7.93 6.15
N TYR A 119 -9.99 -8.62 6.29
CA TYR A 119 -9.43 -9.41 5.21
C TYR A 119 -9.75 -10.90 5.35
N CYS A 120 -10.16 -11.51 4.25
CA CYS A 120 -10.47 -12.95 4.18
C CYS A 120 -9.22 -13.83 4.06
N VAL A 121 -8.16 -13.49 4.78
CA VAL A 121 -6.90 -14.25 4.84
C VAL A 121 -6.67 -14.77 6.24
N GLN A 122 -6.16 -16.00 6.32
CA GLN A 122 -5.74 -16.61 7.59
C GLN A 122 -4.23 -16.66 7.67
N GLY A 123 -3.70 -16.37 8.84
CA GLY A 123 -2.26 -16.37 9.10
C GLY A 123 -1.85 -15.16 9.93
N ARG A 124 -0.62 -15.20 10.40
CA ARG A 124 0.00 -14.10 11.17
C ARG A 124 1.05 -13.32 10.36
N ASP A 125 1.50 -13.90 9.25
CA ASP A 125 2.59 -13.36 8.46
C ASP A 125 2.01 -12.56 7.29
N ASN A 126 1.57 -11.35 7.57
CA ASN A 126 1.20 -10.36 6.56
C ASN A 126 1.89 -9.02 6.85
N VAL A 127 2.02 -8.19 5.82
CA VAL A 127 2.64 -6.87 5.89
C VAL A 127 2.00 -5.93 4.89
N SER A 128 1.77 -4.69 5.30
CA SER A 128 1.28 -3.58 4.49
C SER A 128 2.16 -2.35 4.64
#